data_258a62e4bdf85ed6a97eb8e4b412c9ee
#
_entry.id   258a62e4bdf85ed6a97eb8e4b412c9ee
#
_cell.length_a   1.000
_cell.length_b   1.000
_cell.length_c   1.000
_cell.angle_alpha   90.00
_cell.angle_beta   90.00
_cell.angle_gamma   90.00
#
_symmetry.space_group_name_H-M   'P 1'
#
loop_
_entity.id
_entity.type
_entity.pdbx_description
1 polymer ?
#
loop_
_entity_poly.entity_id
_entity_poly.type
_entity_poly.pdbx_seq_one_letter_code
_entity_poly.pdbx_strand_id
1 'polypeptide(L)'
;TVPAMEGTSKGFTDTFDYELYDSPAANDPADGFSFNYGNAPVGDQGQAEEGMAGRPGVTENISFEVDTWRNNDAEQGVNISGLVDGQDVGQLAFTNGVILEDGSRKTGSMEIRWDPSKGATFYSTGLTTNADFTDVDTGAFVGDDGYNFIISARVGGANQDLFIDNLIITAGKPTPA
;
A
#
# COMPACT_ATOMS: atom_id res chain seq x y z
N THR A 1 2.98 -8.31 -9.52
CA THR A 1 1.77 -9.01 -9.07
C THR A 1 2.14 -10.36 -8.47
N VAL A 2 1.60 -10.68 -7.31
CA VAL A 2 1.61 -12.02 -6.73
C VAL A 2 0.21 -12.61 -6.91
N PRO A 3 0.08 -13.78 -7.54
CA PRO A 3 -1.22 -14.40 -7.77
C PRO A 3 -1.93 -14.78 -6.47
N ALA A 4 -3.23 -15.00 -6.58
CA ALA A 4 -4.11 -15.47 -5.53
C ALA A 4 -3.53 -16.66 -4.76
N MET A 5 -3.75 -16.65 -3.45
CA MET A 5 -3.27 -17.68 -2.54
C MET A 5 -4.42 -18.22 -1.69
N GLU A 6 -4.54 -19.55 -1.58
CA GLU A 6 -5.53 -20.18 -0.71
C GLU A 6 -5.34 -19.75 0.74
N GLY A 7 -6.43 -19.40 1.40
CA GLY A 7 -6.48 -18.98 2.80
C GLY A 7 -6.47 -17.47 3.01
N THR A 8 -6.27 -16.66 1.97
CA THR A 8 -6.26 -15.19 2.10
C THR A 8 -7.61 -14.62 2.49
N SER A 9 -8.71 -15.31 2.19
CA SER A 9 -10.05 -14.96 2.71
C SER A 9 -10.17 -15.00 4.24
N LYS A 10 -9.24 -15.66 4.92
CA LYS A 10 -9.16 -15.75 6.39
C LYS A 10 -8.18 -14.75 6.99
N GLY A 11 -7.53 -13.97 6.14
CA GLY A 11 -6.52 -13.00 6.47
C GLY A 11 -5.15 -13.30 5.87
N PHE A 12 -4.24 -12.36 6.02
CA PHE A 12 -2.85 -12.52 5.60
C PHE A 12 -1.91 -11.63 6.43
N THR A 13 -0.64 -11.97 6.38
CA THR A 13 0.47 -11.09 6.79
C THR A 13 1.43 -10.99 5.64
N ASP A 14 1.87 -9.77 5.34
CA ASP A 14 2.91 -9.47 4.38
C ASP A 14 4.01 -8.66 5.04
N THR A 15 5.25 -8.99 4.72
CA THR A 15 6.43 -8.25 5.16
C THR A 15 7.40 -8.10 4.00
N PHE A 16 8.02 -6.94 3.90
CA PHE A 16 9.10 -6.71 2.94
C PHE A 16 10.02 -5.59 3.40
N ASP A 17 11.25 -5.64 2.90
CA ASP A 17 12.18 -4.54 2.98
C ASP A 17 12.02 -3.66 1.74
N TYR A 18 12.22 -2.35 1.90
CA TYR A 18 12.14 -1.41 0.80
C TYR A 18 13.27 -0.39 0.84
N GLU A 19 13.53 0.16 -0.32
CA GLU A 19 14.37 1.33 -0.49
C GLU A 19 13.67 2.31 -1.43
N LEU A 20 13.54 3.54 -0.98
CA LEU A 20 13.11 4.67 -1.79
C LEU A 20 14.31 5.58 -2.01
N TYR A 21 14.54 5.97 -3.24
CA TYR A 21 15.63 6.84 -3.61
C TYR A 21 15.14 7.91 -4.56
N ASP A 22 15.37 9.17 -4.19
CA ASP A 22 15.18 10.31 -5.07
C ASP A 22 16.51 10.64 -5.74
N SER A 23 16.49 10.78 -7.07
CA SER A 23 17.67 11.22 -7.80
C SER A 23 17.96 12.68 -7.51
N PRO A 24 19.20 13.05 -7.13
CA PRO A 24 19.54 14.45 -6.82
C PRO A 24 19.36 15.44 -7.97
N ALA A 25 19.13 14.95 -9.17
CA ALA A 25 18.93 15.76 -10.37
C ALA A 25 17.44 16.00 -10.67
N ALA A 26 16.55 15.41 -9.89
CA ALA A 26 15.11 15.52 -10.08
C ALA A 26 14.51 16.65 -9.22
N ASN A 27 13.37 17.12 -9.63
CA ASN A 27 12.44 17.85 -8.80
C ASN A 27 11.96 16.93 -7.66
N ASP A 28 11.07 17.40 -6.80
CA ASP A 28 10.51 16.66 -5.68
C ASP A 28 10.21 15.19 -6.03
N PRO A 29 10.41 14.25 -5.07
CA PRO A 29 10.15 12.84 -5.29
C PRO A 29 8.69 12.59 -5.66
N ALA A 30 8.44 11.62 -6.53
CA ALA A 30 7.09 11.28 -6.99
C ALA A 30 6.99 9.87 -7.60
N ASP A 31 5.82 9.29 -7.64
CA ASP A 31 4.58 9.72 -6.93
C ASP A 31 4.45 8.95 -5.60
N GLY A 32 5.08 7.81 -5.47
CA GLY A 32 4.99 6.89 -4.36
C GLY A 32 4.68 5.46 -4.81
N PHE A 33 4.15 4.67 -3.90
CA PHE A 33 3.76 3.30 -4.20
C PHE A 33 2.63 2.81 -3.29
N SER A 34 1.99 1.72 -3.69
CA SER A 34 1.00 1.02 -2.88
C SER A 34 1.18 -0.49 -2.93
N PHE A 35 0.82 -1.14 -1.84
CA PHE A 35 0.57 -2.57 -1.76
C PHE A 35 -0.94 -2.79 -1.72
N ASN A 36 -1.45 -3.65 -2.60
CA ASN A 36 -2.87 -3.83 -2.83
C ASN A 36 -3.26 -5.29 -2.73
N TYR A 37 -4.41 -5.57 -2.12
CA TYR A 37 -5.04 -6.89 -2.09
C TYR A 37 -6.50 -6.76 -2.53
N GLY A 38 -6.87 -7.44 -3.61
CA GLY A 38 -8.22 -7.35 -4.15
C GLY A 38 -8.45 -8.11 -5.45
N ASN A 39 -9.57 -7.86 -6.10
CA ASN A 39 -10.01 -8.56 -7.30
C ASN A 39 -9.38 -8.03 -8.61
N ALA A 40 -8.33 -7.23 -8.52
CA ALA A 40 -7.62 -6.77 -9.70
C ALA A 40 -7.00 -7.94 -10.49
N PRO A 41 -7.07 -7.94 -11.82
CA PRO A 41 -6.48 -8.98 -12.64
C PRO A 41 -4.96 -9.10 -12.46
N VAL A 42 -4.44 -10.31 -12.59
CA VAL A 42 -2.99 -10.54 -12.64
C VAL A 42 -2.38 -9.74 -13.78
N GLY A 43 -1.34 -8.97 -13.49
CA GLY A 43 -0.67 -8.12 -14.48
C GLY A 43 -1.33 -6.75 -14.68
N ASP A 44 -2.39 -6.44 -13.94
CA ASP A 44 -2.92 -5.08 -13.93
C ASP A 44 -1.91 -4.10 -13.34
N GLN A 45 -2.01 -2.86 -13.79
CA GLN A 45 -1.22 -1.75 -13.25
C GLN A 45 -2.11 -0.96 -12.30
N GLY A 46 -1.71 -0.89 -11.03
CA GLY A 46 -2.38 -0.05 -10.06
C GLY A 46 -2.29 1.44 -10.38
N GLN A 47 -2.86 2.25 -9.54
CA GLN A 47 -2.80 3.73 -9.60
C GLN A 47 -1.64 4.29 -8.76
N ALA A 48 -0.56 3.54 -8.66
CA ALA A 48 0.61 3.90 -7.86
C ALA A 48 0.26 4.11 -6.38
N GLU A 49 0.48 5.31 -5.88
CA GLU A 49 0.18 5.75 -4.52
C GLU A 49 -1.32 5.81 -4.21
N GLU A 50 -2.17 5.90 -5.22
CA GLU A 50 -3.63 5.94 -5.08
C GLU A 50 -4.29 4.55 -5.03
N GLY A 51 -3.48 3.52 -4.86
CA GLY A 51 -4.00 2.15 -4.76
C GLY A 51 -4.68 1.66 -6.04
N MET A 52 -5.95 1.28 -5.94
CA MET A 52 -6.72 0.71 -7.04
C MET A 52 -8.01 1.49 -7.34
N ALA A 53 -8.24 2.63 -6.70
CA ALA A 53 -9.41 3.45 -6.95
C ALA A 53 -9.52 3.87 -8.43
N GLY A 54 -10.71 3.80 -8.98
CA GLY A 54 -10.97 4.16 -10.37
C GLY A 54 -10.44 3.18 -11.43
N ARG A 55 -9.85 2.04 -11.05
CA ARG A 55 -9.42 1.02 -12.02
C ARG A 55 -10.61 0.27 -12.58
N PRO A 56 -10.75 0.18 -13.92
CA PRO A 56 -11.87 -0.53 -14.53
C PRO A 56 -11.90 -2.01 -14.13
N GLY A 57 -13.05 -2.48 -13.66
CA GLY A 57 -13.26 -3.89 -13.28
C GLY A 57 -12.76 -4.26 -11.89
N VAL A 58 -12.09 -3.36 -11.18
CA VAL A 58 -11.76 -3.55 -9.76
C VAL A 58 -12.91 -3.03 -8.91
N THR A 59 -13.48 -3.89 -8.10
CA THR A 59 -14.63 -3.57 -7.23
C THR A 59 -14.35 -3.83 -5.76
N GLU A 60 -13.33 -4.65 -5.47
CA GLU A 60 -12.92 -5.01 -4.13
C GLU A 60 -11.43 -4.87 -3.99
N ASN A 61 -10.97 -4.00 -3.11
CA ASN A 61 -9.55 -3.81 -2.84
C ASN A 61 -9.32 -3.16 -1.48
N ILE A 62 -8.22 -3.51 -0.85
CA ILE A 62 -7.63 -2.76 0.25
C ILE A 62 -6.21 -2.36 -0.15
N SER A 63 -5.87 -1.10 0.04
CA SER A 63 -4.59 -0.52 -0.33
C SER A 63 -3.84 0.00 0.89
N PHE A 64 -2.55 -0.20 0.91
CA PHE A 64 -1.59 0.31 1.89
C PHE A 64 -0.62 1.21 1.11
N GLU A 65 -0.66 2.50 1.36
CA GLU A 65 -0.14 3.51 0.44
C GLU A 65 0.95 4.36 1.09
N VAL A 66 1.95 4.67 0.29
CA VAL A 66 3.01 5.63 0.62
C VAL A 66 3.03 6.66 -0.50
N ASP A 67 2.43 7.82 -0.25
CA ASP A 67 2.41 8.95 -1.15
C ASP A 67 3.58 9.88 -0.83
N THR A 68 4.50 10.01 -1.77
CA THR A 68 5.68 10.87 -1.65
C THR A 68 5.53 12.18 -2.42
N TRP A 69 4.52 12.30 -3.29
CA TRP A 69 4.28 13.48 -4.07
C TRP A 69 3.44 14.51 -3.32
N ARG A 70 3.89 15.75 -3.35
CA ARG A 70 3.24 16.86 -2.68
C ARG A 70 2.28 17.60 -3.62
N ASN A 71 1.09 17.05 -3.87
CA ASN A 71 0.02 17.79 -4.56
C ASN A 71 -0.48 18.95 -3.69
N ASN A 72 -0.68 18.66 -2.42
CA ASN A 72 -1.00 19.62 -1.37
C ASN A 72 -0.57 19.03 -0.02
N ASP A 73 -0.48 19.87 1.00
CA ASP A 73 -0.01 19.45 2.33
C ASP A 73 -0.91 18.39 3.03
N ALA A 74 -2.06 18.08 2.47
CA ALA A 74 -3.01 17.13 3.05
C ALA A 74 -2.93 15.71 2.46
N GLU A 75 -2.19 15.51 1.39
CA GLU A 75 -2.18 14.23 0.65
C GLU A 75 -0.91 13.41 0.88
N GLN A 76 0.24 14.07 0.99
CA GLN A 76 1.50 13.38 1.20
C GLN A 76 1.54 12.66 2.56
N GLY A 77 1.80 11.37 2.55
CA GLY A 77 1.85 10.59 3.77
C GLY A 77 1.75 9.09 3.57
N VAL A 78 1.32 8.42 4.61
CA VAL A 78 1.02 6.99 4.61
C VAL A 78 -0.45 6.77 4.94
N ASN A 79 -1.10 5.87 4.25
CA ASN A 79 -2.52 5.64 4.47
C ASN A 79 -2.95 4.19 4.21
N ILE A 80 -4.16 3.86 4.67
CA ILE A 80 -4.93 2.70 4.26
C ILE A 80 -6.18 3.22 3.58
N SER A 81 -6.47 2.75 2.39
CA SER A 81 -7.70 3.06 1.64
C SER A 81 -8.43 1.80 1.21
N GLY A 82 -9.63 1.92 0.72
CA GLY A 82 -10.43 0.79 0.32
C GLY A 82 -11.37 1.06 -0.85
N LEU A 83 -11.68 -0.02 -1.57
CA LEU A 83 -12.69 -0.07 -2.62
C LEU A 83 -13.63 -1.23 -2.30
N VAL A 84 -14.92 -0.96 -2.15
CA VAL A 84 -15.95 -1.93 -1.79
C VAL A 84 -17.15 -1.77 -2.70
N ASP A 85 -17.60 -2.85 -3.32
CA ASP A 85 -18.70 -2.84 -4.31
C ASP A 85 -18.47 -1.79 -5.43
N GLY A 86 -17.20 -1.57 -5.81
CA GLY A 86 -16.82 -0.56 -6.81
C GLY A 86 -16.91 0.89 -6.33
N GLN A 87 -17.16 1.11 -5.05
CA GLN A 87 -17.19 2.44 -4.45
C GLN A 87 -15.91 2.69 -3.68
N ASP A 88 -15.27 3.81 -3.94
CA ASP A 88 -14.17 4.30 -3.14
C ASP A 88 -14.70 4.69 -1.75
N VAL A 89 -14.24 3.99 -0.72
CA VAL A 89 -14.60 4.28 0.68
C VAL A 89 -13.65 5.27 1.33
N GLY A 90 -12.67 5.76 0.57
CA GLY A 90 -11.72 6.79 1.00
C GLY A 90 -10.62 6.28 1.92
N GLN A 91 -9.99 7.22 2.59
CA GLN A 91 -8.92 6.94 3.54
C GLN A 91 -9.50 6.40 4.86
N LEU A 92 -9.20 5.14 5.17
CA LEU A 92 -9.60 4.48 6.43
C LEU A 92 -8.67 4.86 7.58
N ALA A 93 -7.40 5.09 7.28
CA ALA A 93 -6.40 5.64 8.19
C ALA A 93 -5.40 6.47 7.40
N PHE A 94 -4.92 7.56 7.99
CA PHE A 94 -3.97 8.47 7.35
C PHE A 94 -3.06 9.16 8.35
N THR A 95 -1.78 9.25 8.02
CA THR A 95 -0.83 10.11 8.70
C THR A 95 -0.10 10.97 7.68
N ASN A 96 -0.29 12.28 7.78
CA ASN A 96 0.40 13.26 6.94
C ASN A 96 1.87 13.40 7.35
N GLY A 97 2.72 13.65 6.39
CA GLY A 97 4.14 13.97 6.63
C GLY A 97 4.97 14.00 5.37
N VAL A 98 6.08 14.70 5.48
CA VAL A 98 7.11 14.73 4.47
C VAL A 98 7.87 13.41 4.51
N ILE A 99 7.86 12.67 3.43
CA ILE A 99 8.48 11.34 3.35
C ILE A 99 9.88 11.42 2.71
N LEU A 100 10.03 12.28 1.70
CA LEU A 100 11.30 12.53 1.01
C LEU A 100 11.36 14.00 0.56
N GLU A 101 12.29 14.79 1.07
CA GLU A 101 12.50 16.17 0.60
C GLU A 101 13.98 16.50 0.34
N ASP A 102 14.88 15.59 0.64
CA ASP A 102 16.30 15.93 0.71
C ASP A 102 17.20 15.15 -0.27
N GLY A 103 16.58 14.44 -1.23
CA GLY A 103 17.31 13.56 -2.15
C GLY A 103 18.02 12.40 -1.43
N SER A 104 17.64 12.12 -0.20
CA SER A 104 18.23 11.03 0.57
C SER A 104 17.61 9.69 0.23
N ARG A 105 18.39 8.64 0.38
CA ARG A 105 17.92 7.28 0.32
C ARG A 105 17.21 6.92 1.62
N LYS A 106 15.98 6.42 1.55
CA LYS A 106 15.25 5.90 2.70
C LYS A 106 15.18 4.39 2.59
N THR A 107 15.58 3.71 3.62
CA THR A 107 15.52 2.25 3.73
C THR A 107 14.77 1.86 4.98
N GLY A 108 13.93 0.85 4.88
CA GLY A 108 13.14 0.36 5.99
C GLY A 108 12.43 -0.93 5.68
N SER A 109 11.50 -1.28 6.53
CA SER A 109 10.64 -2.45 6.36
C SER A 109 9.19 -2.06 6.49
N MET A 110 8.33 -2.87 5.88
CA MET A 110 6.89 -2.77 6.00
C MET A 110 6.31 -4.07 6.50
N GLU A 111 5.28 -3.95 7.33
CA GLU A 111 4.46 -5.05 7.78
C GLU A 111 3.01 -4.70 7.57
N ILE A 112 2.32 -5.54 6.81
CA ILE A 112 0.93 -5.37 6.43
C ILE A 112 0.19 -6.61 6.88
N ARG A 113 -0.96 -6.43 7.55
CA ARG A 113 -1.85 -7.52 7.94
C ARG A 113 -3.29 -7.16 7.62
N TRP A 114 -4.05 -8.15 7.28
CA TRP A 114 -5.51 -8.05 7.26
C TRP A 114 -6.12 -9.27 7.96
N ASP A 115 -7.04 -9.02 8.86
CA ASP A 115 -7.83 -10.03 9.58
C ASP A 115 -9.31 -9.63 9.45
N PRO A 116 -10.18 -10.47 8.86
CA PRO A 116 -11.59 -10.13 8.65
C PRO A 116 -12.36 -9.85 9.95
N SER A 117 -11.82 -10.24 11.11
CA SER A 117 -12.43 -9.99 12.41
C SER A 117 -11.88 -8.77 13.16
N LYS A 118 -10.80 -8.18 12.66
CA LYS A 118 -10.10 -7.08 13.33
C LYS A 118 -9.90 -5.87 12.42
N GLY A 119 -9.71 -6.09 11.11
CA GLY A 119 -9.37 -5.05 10.15
C GLY A 119 -7.93 -5.11 9.68
N ALA A 120 -7.42 -3.97 9.24
CA ALA A 120 -6.09 -3.84 8.66
C ALA A 120 -5.07 -3.29 9.65
N THR A 121 -3.84 -3.76 9.54
CA THR A 121 -2.67 -3.22 10.27
C THR A 121 -1.60 -2.86 9.26
N PHE A 122 -1.01 -1.69 9.40
CA PHE A 122 0.09 -1.22 8.55
C PHE A 122 1.16 -0.55 9.40
N TYR A 123 2.34 -1.16 9.42
CA TYR A 123 3.53 -0.61 10.07
C TYR A 123 4.63 -0.38 9.04
N SER A 124 5.32 0.74 9.17
CA SER A 124 6.52 0.99 8.39
C SER A 124 7.64 1.56 9.28
N THR A 125 8.87 1.42 8.81
CA THR A 125 10.05 2.04 9.40
C THR A 125 10.86 2.72 8.29
N GLY A 126 11.74 3.65 8.65
CA GLY A 126 12.68 4.26 7.69
C GLY A 126 12.13 5.46 6.91
N LEU A 127 10.86 5.78 6.99
CA LEU A 127 10.27 7.01 6.46
C LEU A 127 10.39 8.15 7.47
N THR A 128 10.24 9.39 7.03
CA THR A 128 10.13 10.54 7.93
C THR A 128 8.85 10.47 8.76
N THR A 129 7.75 10.09 8.11
CA THR A 129 6.50 9.72 8.76
C THR A 129 6.23 8.25 8.47
N ASN A 130 6.24 7.42 9.49
CA ASN A 130 5.97 6.00 9.37
C ASN A 130 4.48 5.70 9.56
N ALA A 131 4.02 4.64 8.90
CA ALA A 131 2.72 4.05 9.22
C ALA A 131 2.79 3.40 10.62
N ASP A 132 1.75 3.64 11.41
CA ASP A 132 1.55 3.03 12.73
C ASP A 132 0.03 2.83 12.95
N PHE A 133 -0.56 1.96 12.14
CA PHE A 133 -1.99 1.70 12.16
C PHE A 133 -2.27 0.27 12.60
N THR A 134 -3.09 0.09 13.62
CA THR A 134 -3.45 -1.20 14.18
C THR A 134 -4.95 -1.41 14.14
N ASP A 135 -5.38 -2.57 13.64
CA ASP A 135 -6.77 -3.03 13.65
C ASP A 135 -7.75 -1.96 13.10
N VAL A 136 -7.37 -1.32 12.00
CA VAL A 136 -8.20 -0.31 11.31
C VAL A 136 -9.41 -0.99 10.70
N ASP A 137 -10.60 -0.54 11.04
CA ASP A 137 -11.85 -1.07 10.49
C ASP A 137 -11.87 -0.90 8.96
N THR A 138 -11.99 -2.00 8.26
CA THR A 138 -12.06 -2.05 6.79
C THR A 138 -13.51 -2.09 6.27
N GLY A 139 -14.47 -1.83 7.15
CA GLY A 139 -15.88 -1.73 6.81
C GLY A 139 -16.43 -3.01 6.20
N ALA A 140 -17.04 -2.90 5.03
CA ALA A 140 -17.66 -4.01 4.32
C ALA A 140 -16.68 -4.79 3.40
N PHE A 141 -15.38 -4.47 3.41
CA PHE A 141 -14.40 -5.22 2.61
C PHE A 141 -14.35 -6.69 3.06
N VAL A 142 -14.47 -7.59 2.09
CA VAL A 142 -14.43 -9.04 2.29
C VAL A 142 -13.33 -9.62 1.43
N GLY A 143 -12.37 -10.30 2.05
CA GLY A 143 -11.30 -10.98 1.32
C GLY A 143 -11.79 -12.26 0.64
N ASP A 144 -11.12 -12.64 -0.43
CA ASP A 144 -11.40 -13.86 -1.19
C ASP A 144 -10.09 -14.57 -1.58
N ASP A 145 -10.11 -15.90 -1.59
CA ASP A 145 -8.94 -16.70 -1.95
C ASP A 145 -8.53 -16.56 -3.43
N GLY A 146 -9.39 -15.95 -4.24
CA GLY A 146 -9.10 -15.59 -5.64
C GLY A 146 -8.50 -14.20 -5.82
N TYR A 147 -8.35 -13.40 -4.75
CA TYR A 147 -7.77 -12.07 -4.87
C TYR A 147 -6.25 -12.10 -5.00
N ASN A 148 -5.73 -11.14 -5.75
CA ASN A 148 -4.30 -11.01 -6.03
C ASN A 148 -3.67 -9.92 -5.17
N PHE A 149 -2.35 -10.01 -5.01
CA PHE A 149 -1.53 -8.94 -4.44
C PHE A 149 -0.82 -8.18 -5.56
N ILE A 150 -0.89 -6.86 -5.51
CA ILE A 150 -0.27 -5.98 -6.51
C ILE A 150 0.52 -4.89 -5.79
N ILE A 151 1.80 -4.80 -6.09
CA ILE A 151 2.60 -3.64 -5.73
C ILE A 151 2.64 -2.73 -6.94
N SER A 152 2.24 -1.49 -6.74
CA SER A 152 2.15 -0.47 -7.78
C SER A 152 3.03 0.71 -7.42
N ALA A 153 3.74 1.22 -8.40
CA ALA A 153 4.49 2.47 -8.29
C ALA A 153 4.36 3.24 -9.61
N ARG A 154 4.42 4.54 -9.54
CA ARG A 154 4.38 5.43 -10.70
C ARG A 154 5.41 6.54 -10.54
N VAL A 155 5.88 7.05 -11.67
CA VAL A 155 6.64 8.27 -11.78
C VAL A 155 6.04 9.13 -12.89
N GLY A 156 6.13 10.43 -12.74
CA GLY A 156 5.60 11.42 -13.69
C GLY A 156 6.67 12.38 -14.20
N GLY A 157 6.44 13.66 -14.04
CA GLY A 157 7.43 14.71 -14.33
C GLY A 157 8.54 14.80 -13.29
N ALA A 158 8.28 14.35 -12.08
CA ALA A 158 9.24 14.04 -11.05
C ALA A 158 9.46 12.51 -11.03
N ASN A 159 10.46 12.03 -10.33
CA ASN A 159 10.76 10.59 -10.27
C ASN A 159 11.35 10.16 -8.95
N GLN A 160 11.20 8.88 -8.68
CA GLN A 160 11.87 8.19 -7.59
C GLN A 160 12.05 6.73 -7.96
N ASP A 161 13.05 6.10 -7.41
CA ASP A 161 13.26 4.65 -7.54
C ASP A 161 12.69 3.94 -6.32
N LEU A 162 11.98 2.84 -6.55
CA LEU A 162 11.51 1.91 -5.53
C LEU A 162 12.19 0.56 -5.73
N PHE A 163 12.84 0.08 -4.68
CA PHE A 163 13.34 -1.30 -4.60
C PHE A 163 12.61 -2.03 -3.48
N ILE A 164 12.26 -3.28 -3.73
CA ILE A 164 11.63 -4.17 -2.76
C ILE A 164 12.43 -5.46 -2.71
N ASP A 165 12.70 -5.92 -1.49
CA ASP A 165 13.39 -7.17 -1.21
C ASP A 165 12.72 -7.91 -0.05
N ASN A 166 13.05 -9.19 0.11
CA ASN A 166 12.57 -10.04 1.20
C ASN A 166 11.04 -10.10 1.33
N LEU A 167 10.32 -10.02 0.20
CA LEU A 167 8.85 -10.09 0.19
C LEU A 167 8.38 -11.47 0.66
N ILE A 168 7.63 -11.50 1.75
CA ILE A 168 7.03 -12.71 2.33
C ILE A 168 5.55 -12.47 2.57
N ILE A 169 4.70 -13.22 1.86
CA ILE A 169 3.25 -13.22 2.07
C ILE A 169 2.86 -14.54 2.70
N THR A 170 2.19 -14.48 3.83
CA THR A 170 1.64 -15.63 4.54
C THR A 170 0.13 -15.54 4.57
N ALA A 171 -0.55 -16.47 3.89
CA ALA A 171 -2.00 -16.57 3.89
C ALA A 171 -2.53 -17.25 5.16
N GLY A 172 -3.74 -16.90 5.56
CA GLY A 172 -4.41 -17.39 6.75
C GLY A 172 -4.50 -16.34 7.85
N LYS A 173 -5.23 -16.67 8.91
CA LYS A 173 -5.43 -15.73 10.02
C LYS A 173 -4.10 -15.28 10.61
N PRO A 174 -3.83 -13.97 10.65
CA PRO A 174 -2.61 -13.45 11.25
C PRO A 174 -2.47 -13.90 12.70
N THR A 175 -1.28 -14.36 13.06
CA THR A 175 -0.98 -14.70 14.47
C THR A 175 -0.80 -13.40 15.25
N PRO A 176 -1.46 -13.23 16.39
CA PRO A 176 -1.20 -12.09 17.26
C PRO A 176 0.29 -12.00 17.61
N ALA A 177 0.85 -10.82 17.57
CA ALA A 177 2.21 -10.55 18.02
C ALA A 177 2.30 -10.65 19.56
#